data_16d86627f1d3fab177f8db35b48dcb8a
#
_entry.id   16d86627f1d3fab177f8db35b48dcb8a
#
_cell.length_a   1.000
_cell.length_b   1.000
_cell.length_c   1.000
_cell.angle_alpha   90.00
_cell.angle_beta   90.00
_cell.angle_gamma   90.00
#
_symmetry.space_group_name_H-M   'P 1'
#
loop_
_entity.id
_entity.type
_entity.pdbx_description
1 polymer ?
#
loop_
_entity_poly.entity_id
_entity_poly.type
_entity_poly.pdbx_seq_one_letter_code
_entity_poly.pdbx_strand_id
1 'polypeptide(L)'
;MTRLVFDLETDGYLDQTTRIHCIATRDIDNPDRSWVFGPHQIDEGIAQLAAAEEIAGHNILCFDIPAIQKVRPFFSVDHLKVTDTLVLSRLLRCDLKNDDYNSGRT
;
A
#
# COMPACT_ATOMS: atom_id res chain seq x y z
N MET A 1 -14.77 -0.61 12.50
CA MET A 1 -14.02 -0.87 11.27
C MET A 1 -12.63 -0.29 11.39
N THR A 2 -11.67 -0.85 10.69
CA THR A 2 -10.27 -0.48 10.85
C THR A 2 -9.76 0.16 9.59
N ARG A 3 -8.97 1.21 9.76
CA ARG A 3 -8.27 1.88 8.66
C ARG A 3 -6.78 1.68 8.89
N LEU A 4 -6.10 1.07 7.93
CA LEU A 4 -4.71 0.67 8.09
C LEU A 4 -3.80 1.33 7.07
N VAL A 5 -2.62 1.75 7.52
CA VAL A 5 -1.51 2.04 6.62
C VAL A 5 -0.59 0.83 6.64
N PHE A 6 -0.03 0.48 5.49
CA PHE A 6 0.80 -0.73 5.43
C PHE A 6 1.97 -0.57 4.46
N ASP A 7 2.95 -1.45 4.64
CA ASP A 7 4.13 -1.53 3.81
C ASP A 7 4.56 -2.99 3.71
N LEU A 8 5.15 -3.36 2.58
CA LEU A 8 5.63 -4.72 2.34
C LEU A 8 7.13 -4.73 2.12
N GLU A 9 7.75 -5.86 2.52
CA GLU A 9 9.09 -6.20 2.10
C GLU A 9 9.00 -7.48 1.27
N THR A 10 9.57 -7.48 0.08
CA THR A 10 9.53 -8.62 -0.85
C THR A 10 10.94 -9.04 -1.26
N ASP A 11 11.03 -10.13 -2.01
CA ASP A 11 12.31 -10.66 -2.46
C ASP A 11 12.83 -10.02 -3.76
N GLY A 12 12.15 -8.98 -4.26
CA GLY A 12 12.62 -8.30 -5.46
C GLY A 12 11.63 -7.29 -5.99
N TYR A 13 11.91 -6.80 -7.18
CA TYR A 13 10.99 -5.90 -7.88
C TYR A 13 9.72 -6.65 -8.26
N LEU A 14 8.67 -5.93 -8.61
CA LEU A 14 7.36 -6.53 -8.84
C LEU A 14 7.39 -7.68 -9.85
N ASP A 15 8.12 -7.52 -10.94
CA ASP A 15 8.21 -8.56 -11.98
C ASP A 15 8.97 -9.81 -11.51
N GLN A 16 9.75 -9.68 -10.44
CA GLN A 16 10.58 -10.75 -9.91
C GLN A 16 10.08 -11.27 -8.57
N THR A 17 9.04 -10.66 -8.03
CA THR A 17 8.53 -11.05 -6.70
C THR A 17 7.94 -12.44 -6.72
N THR A 18 8.45 -13.30 -5.85
CA THR A 18 7.92 -14.66 -5.66
C THR A 18 7.37 -14.85 -4.25
N ARG A 19 7.80 -14.02 -3.30
CA ARG A 19 7.35 -14.14 -1.91
C ARG A 19 7.40 -12.79 -1.21
N ILE A 20 6.61 -12.67 -0.17
CA ILE A 20 6.59 -11.50 0.70
C ILE A 20 7.33 -11.88 1.98
N HIS A 21 8.32 -11.08 2.36
CA HIS A 21 9.11 -11.32 3.57
C HIS A 21 8.43 -10.79 4.83
N CYS A 22 7.78 -9.65 4.74
CA CYS A 22 7.00 -9.15 5.87
C CYS A 22 5.95 -8.14 5.41
N ILE A 23 4.93 -7.99 6.25
CA ILE A 23 3.90 -6.96 6.09
C ILE A 23 3.87 -6.20 7.40
N ALA A 24 4.03 -4.88 7.33
CA ALA A 24 3.89 -4.01 8.49
C ALA A 24 2.61 -3.21 8.34
N THR A 25 1.80 -3.15 9.39
CA THR A 25 0.55 -2.40 9.37
C THR A 25 0.44 -1.53 10.60
N ARG A 26 -0.31 -0.44 10.48
CA ARG A 26 -0.57 0.46 11.61
C ARG A 26 -1.97 1.02 11.47
N ASP A 27 -2.67 1.11 12.59
CA ASP A 27 -4.01 1.68 12.63
C ASP A 27 -3.92 3.20 12.45
N ILE A 28 -4.59 3.73 11.43
CA ILE A 28 -4.56 5.16 11.13
C ILE A 28 -5.21 5.97 12.25
N ASP A 29 -6.26 5.44 12.83
CA ASP A 29 -7.03 6.15 13.86
C ASP A 29 -6.41 6.02 15.25
N ASN A 30 -5.57 5.00 15.45
CA ASN A 30 -4.87 4.79 16.71
C ASN A 30 -3.44 4.33 16.39
N PRO A 31 -2.52 5.27 16.10
CA PRO A 31 -1.17 4.92 15.64
C PRO A 31 -0.32 4.12 16.63
N ASP A 32 -0.74 4.01 17.89
CA ASP A 32 -0.04 3.16 18.85
C ASP A 32 -0.28 1.68 18.55
N ARG A 33 -1.28 1.35 17.75
CA ARG A 33 -1.58 -0.02 17.39
C ARG A 33 -0.92 -0.33 16.05
N SER A 34 0.10 -1.19 16.10
CA SER A 34 0.81 -1.61 14.90
C SER A 34 1.12 -3.10 14.97
N TRP A 35 1.33 -3.70 13.81
CA TRP A 35 1.60 -5.12 13.70
C TRP A 35 2.69 -5.35 12.66
N VAL A 36 3.47 -6.41 12.86
CA VAL A 36 4.44 -6.86 11.87
C VAL A 36 4.22 -8.35 11.67
N PHE A 37 3.99 -8.75 10.43
CA PHE A 37 3.78 -10.14 10.06
C PHE A 37 5.02 -10.64 9.31
N GLY A 38 5.72 -11.59 9.90
CA GLY A 38 6.93 -12.16 9.30
C GLY A 38 6.60 -13.17 8.20
N PRO A 39 7.63 -13.85 7.66
CA PRO A 39 7.45 -14.75 6.51
C PRO A 39 6.46 -15.88 6.73
N HIS A 40 6.26 -16.30 7.97
CA HIS A 40 5.33 -17.38 8.29
C HIS A 40 3.94 -16.87 8.67
N GLN A 41 3.73 -15.56 8.63
CA GLN A 41 2.49 -14.92 9.06
C GLN A 41 1.89 -14.06 7.94
N ILE A 42 2.34 -14.25 6.72
CA ILE A 42 1.90 -13.41 5.59
C ILE A 42 0.40 -13.51 5.38
N ASP A 43 -0.15 -14.72 5.47
CA ASP A 43 -1.59 -14.90 5.27
C ASP A 43 -2.40 -14.19 6.35
N GLU A 44 -1.88 -14.11 7.58
CA GLU A 44 -2.54 -13.36 8.65
C GLU A 44 -2.54 -11.86 8.33
N GLY A 45 -1.43 -11.35 7.84
CA GLY A 45 -1.32 -9.94 7.44
C GLY A 45 -2.26 -9.62 6.29
N ILE A 46 -2.33 -10.49 5.29
CA ILE A 46 -3.23 -10.32 4.16
C ILE A 46 -4.69 -10.34 4.64
N ALA A 47 -5.01 -11.23 5.56
CA ALA A 47 -6.36 -11.30 6.13
C ALA A 47 -6.72 -10.01 6.88
N GLN A 48 -5.76 -9.43 7.59
CA GLN A 48 -5.98 -8.15 8.28
C GLN A 48 -6.29 -7.04 7.27
N LEU A 49 -5.51 -6.96 6.19
CA LEU A 49 -5.74 -5.96 5.15
C LEU A 49 -7.09 -6.16 4.48
N ALA A 50 -7.45 -7.41 4.19
CA ALA A 50 -8.72 -7.71 3.54
C ALA A 50 -9.93 -7.38 4.43
N ALA A 51 -9.76 -7.42 5.73
CA ALA A 51 -10.83 -7.15 6.68
C ALA A 51 -10.96 -5.66 7.04
N ALA A 52 -10.01 -4.83 6.60
CA ALA A 52 -10.05 -3.40 6.89
C ALA A 52 -11.13 -2.71 6.06
N GLU A 53 -11.52 -1.51 6.49
CA GLU A 53 -12.44 -0.69 5.70
C GLU A 53 -11.66 0.20 4.74
N GLU A 54 -10.45 0.55 5.10
CA GLU A 54 -9.55 1.33 4.24
C GLU A 54 -8.12 0.86 4.42
N ILE A 55 -7.37 0.79 3.32
CA ILE A 55 -5.93 0.56 3.37
C ILE A 55 -5.23 1.71 2.66
N ALA A 56 -4.09 2.10 3.19
CA ALA A 56 -3.31 3.21 2.67
C ALA A 56 -1.83 2.84 2.68
N GLY A 57 -1.08 3.48 1.83
CA GLY A 57 0.36 3.29 1.77
C GLY A 57 0.97 4.06 0.63
N HIS A 58 2.30 4.05 0.55
CA HIS A 58 3.03 4.77 -0.47
C HIS A 58 3.33 3.84 -1.64
N ASN A 59 2.86 4.22 -2.83
CA ASN A 59 3.02 3.45 -4.07
C ASN A 59 2.36 2.06 -4.00
N ILE A 60 1.29 1.92 -3.24
CA ILE A 60 0.66 0.62 -3.06
C ILE A 60 -0.10 0.16 -4.29
N LEU A 61 -0.63 1.09 -5.09
CA LEU A 61 -1.38 0.72 -6.29
C LEU A 61 -0.48 0.12 -7.37
N CYS A 62 0.77 0.56 -7.45
CA CYS A 62 1.71 0.08 -8.45
C CYS A 62 2.62 -1.03 -7.95
N PHE A 63 2.79 -1.19 -6.66
CA PHE A 63 3.69 -2.21 -6.14
C PHE A 63 3.05 -3.14 -5.12
N ASP A 64 2.65 -2.61 -3.95
CA ASP A 64 2.27 -3.47 -2.83
C ASP A 64 1.05 -4.34 -3.13
N ILE A 65 -0.02 -3.74 -3.65
CA ILE A 65 -1.22 -4.49 -3.97
C ILE A 65 -0.97 -5.50 -5.08
N PRO A 66 -0.34 -5.12 -6.20
CA PRO A 66 -0.01 -6.12 -7.23
C PRO A 66 0.92 -7.22 -6.72
N ALA A 67 1.86 -6.89 -5.81
CA ALA A 67 2.75 -7.89 -5.23
C ALA A 67 1.97 -8.92 -4.39
N ILE A 68 1.01 -8.45 -3.59
CA ILE A 68 0.15 -9.35 -2.83
C ILE A 68 -0.64 -10.24 -3.78
N GLN A 69 -1.21 -9.66 -4.82
CA GLN A 69 -2.01 -10.41 -5.79
C GLN A 69 -1.18 -11.42 -6.57
N LYS A 70 0.10 -11.13 -6.77
CA LYS A 70 1.00 -12.06 -7.44
C LYS A 70 1.26 -13.29 -6.56
N VAL A 71 1.42 -13.08 -5.27
CA VAL A 71 1.69 -14.16 -4.30
C VAL A 71 0.41 -14.86 -3.88
N ARG A 72 -0.68 -14.11 -3.80
CA ARG A 72 -2.01 -14.61 -3.39
C ARG A 72 -3.07 -14.05 -4.33
N PRO A 73 -3.31 -14.72 -5.47
CA PRO A 73 -4.25 -14.21 -6.49
C PRO A 73 -5.68 -13.98 -6.01
N PHE A 74 -6.08 -14.60 -4.91
CA PHE A 74 -7.43 -14.42 -4.38
C PHE A 74 -7.63 -13.08 -3.66
N PHE A 75 -6.55 -12.36 -3.36
CA PHE A 75 -6.66 -11.08 -2.66
C PHE A 75 -7.33 -10.06 -3.56
N SER A 76 -8.37 -9.41 -3.06
CA SER A 76 -9.11 -8.39 -3.79
C SER A 76 -9.27 -7.15 -2.93
N VAL A 77 -9.19 -5.98 -3.57
CA VAL A 77 -9.39 -4.70 -2.90
C VAL A 77 -10.69 -4.02 -3.35
N ASP A 78 -11.52 -4.73 -4.10
CA ASP A 78 -12.74 -4.14 -4.67
C ASP A 78 -13.71 -3.64 -3.61
N HIS A 79 -13.68 -4.22 -2.44
CA HIS A 79 -14.55 -3.86 -1.32
C HIS A 79 -13.92 -2.85 -0.37
N LEU A 80 -12.69 -2.41 -0.67
CA LEU A 80 -11.91 -1.55 0.22
C LEU A 80 -11.76 -0.16 -0.35
N LYS A 81 -11.66 0.82 0.53
CA LYS A 81 -11.17 2.13 0.13
C LYS A 81 -9.65 2.05 0.12
N VAL A 82 -9.04 2.45 -0.99
CA VAL A 82 -7.58 2.39 -1.16
C VAL A 82 -7.05 3.80 -1.36
N THR A 83 -6.07 4.18 -0.54
CA THR A 83 -5.43 5.50 -0.62
C THR A 83 -3.94 5.31 -0.86
N ASP A 84 -3.45 5.82 -1.99
CA ASP A 84 -2.03 5.75 -2.32
C ASP A 84 -1.42 7.14 -2.15
N THR A 85 -0.55 7.29 -1.18
CA THR A 85 0.04 8.59 -0.86
C THR A 85 0.98 9.08 -1.94
N LEU A 86 1.57 8.19 -2.74
CA LEU A 86 2.39 8.60 -3.86
C LEU A 86 1.53 9.23 -4.96
N VAL A 87 0.37 8.64 -5.24
CA VAL A 87 -0.56 9.18 -6.23
C VAL A 87 -1.05 10.55 -5.79
N LEU A 88 -1.45 10.68 -4.52
CA LEU A 88 -1.87 11.96 -3.96
C LEU A 88 -0.75 12.99 -4.05
N SER A 89 0.46 12.60 -3.71
CA SER A 89 1.62 13.48 -3.76
C SER A 89 1.88 13.95 -5.18
N ARG A 90 1.76 13.06 -6.15
CA ARG A 90 1.95 13.42 -7.56
C ARG A 90 0.87 14.37 -8.07
N LEU A 91 -0.37 14.15 -7.65
CA LEU A 91 -1.45 15.05 -8.02
C LEU A 91 -1.24 16.45 -7.46
N LEU A 92 -0.87 16.54 -6.17
CA LEU A 92 -0.58 17.82 -5.56
C LEU A 92 0.60 18.50 -6.23
N ARG A 93 1.62 17.74 -6.59
CA ARG A 93 2.75 18.28 -7.31
C ARG A 93 2.40 18.78 -8.69
N CYS A 94 1.54 18.09 -9.38
CA CYS A 94 1.07 18.53 -10.69
C CYS A 94 0.39 19.89 -10.60
N ASP A 95 -0.44 20.09 -9.59
CA ASP A 95 -1.11 21.37 -9.38
C ASP A 95 -0.09 22.47 -9.08
N LEU A 96 0.84 22.19 -8.19
CA LEU A 96 1.88 23.15 -7.86
C LEU A 96 2.76 23.43 -9.06
N LYS A 97 3.07 22.42 -9.85
CA LYS A 97 3.86 22.59 -11.04
C LYS A 97 3.16 23.38 -12.11
N ASN A 98 1.88 23.20 -12.24
CA ASN A 98 1.15 23.97 -13.22
C ASN A 98 1.20 25.46 -12.92
N ASP A 99 1.18 25.81 -11.64
CA ASP A 99 1.35 27.18 -11.25
C ASP A 99 2.77 27.64 -11.53
N ASP A 100 3.74 26.94 -11.01
CA ASP A 100 5.11 27.25 -11.25
C ASP A 100 5.47 27.01 -12.64
N TYR A 101 4.90 26.06 -13.18
CA TYR A 101 5.32 25.49 -14.31
C TYR A 101 4.77 26.15 -15.41
N ASN A 102 3.72 26.43 -15.35
CA ASN A 102 3.37 27.39 -16.29
C ASN A 102 4.47 28.35 -16.29
N SER A 103 5.35 28.12 -15.40
CA SER A 103 6.62 28.68 -15.46
C SER A 103 7.58 27.67 -15.97
N GLY A 104 7.15 26.78 -16.70
CA GLY A 104 8.12 26.10 -17.48
C GLY A 104 8.76 24.87 -16.94
N ARG A 105 8.28 24.30 -15.90
CA ARG A 105 8.89 23.08 -15.48
C ARG A 105 8.13 21.90 -15.91
N THR A 106 8.73 20.79 -15.93
CA THR A 106 8.03 19.58 -16.34
C THR A 106 7.61 18.70 -15.20
#